data_7d6ee0b03caaf8e44b15621c035b802e
#
_entry.id   7d6ee0b03caaf8e44b15621c035b802e
#
_cell.length_a   1.000
_cell.length_b   1.000
_cell.length_c   1.000
_cell.angle_alpha   90.00
_cell.angle_beta   90.00
_cell.angle_gamma   90.00
#
_symmetry.space_group_name_H-M   'P 1'
#
loop_
_entity.id
_entity.type
_entity.pdbx_description
1 polymer ?
#
loop_
_entity_poly.entity_id
_entity_poly.type
_entity_poly.pdbx_seq_one_letter_code
_entity_poly.pdbx_strand_id
1 'polypeptide(L)'
;MCILSSIRNTWLATVQISKMPDFKIDSSIQMPLSPRPIISIGAGGIVREAHQPAYQKAAWPVIAVYDPIPEKANQLARDFSIPAVCTSLEEAVAIAPLNAVFDIAVPASEIINVLPLLPDNSIVMIQKPLGSNIEEATVLRNICKQKKFTAAMNFQKRFIPSIVAAKRLIDTGTIGEVHHIEIRMNIYTPWQLWEFLFGIPRMEMLYHSIHYMDLMRYFLGNPASVYAKTVKHPQMMQLASVRSVIILNYGDTIHAFINTNHGNKFGLKHQDAFIQWEGTKGAIRHQLGKNINFPEGVADSFEISLLEEGRDAEWQSYPIEGVWYPDAFIGSMANLMCYAEGSEKILINSIDSAYQTMQLLEAAYKSNEQGGMLVEW
;
A
#
# COMPACT_ATOMS: atom_id res chain seq x y z
N MET A 1 -24.57 8.10 74.95
CA MET A 1 -23.17 8.31 75.30
C MET A 1 -22.39 7.40 74.36
N CYS A 2 -21.97 7.98 73.28
CA CYS A 2 -20.62 8.05 72.76
C CYS A 2 -19.92 6.67 72.70
N ILE A 3 -19.44 6.19 71.52
CA ILE A 3 -18.33 6.75 70.78
C ILE A 3 -18.41 6.21 69.36
N LEU A 4 -18.51 7.12 68.36
CA LEU A 4 -18.14 6.90 67.00
C LEU A 4 -16.71 7.46 66.82
N SER A 5 -15.77 6.62 66.54
CA SER A 5 -14.45 7.08 66.09
C SER A 5 -13.97 6.28 64.91
N SER A 6 -13.91 6.98 63.79
CA SER A 6 -12.77 7.00 62.85
C SER A 6 -12.28 5.66 62.27
N ILE A 7 -12.71 5.38 61.02
CA ILE A 7 -11.82 4.73 60.07
C ILE A 7 -11.81 5.58 58.79
N ARG A 8 -10.91 6.55 58.74
CA ARG A 8 -10.35 7.10 57.50
C ARG A 8 -9.10 6.28 57.22
N ASN A 9 -9.09 5.53 56.16
CA ASN A 9 -7.89 5.03 55.51
C ASN A 9 -8.16 5.08 54.00
N THR A 10 -7.76 6.20 53.37
CA THR A 10 -6.53 6.34 52.58
C THR A 10 -6.12 5.09 51.80
N TRP A 11 -6.74 4.90 50.65
CA TRP A 11 -6.13 4.22 49.54
C TRP A 11 -6.07 5.23 48.37
N LEU A 12 -5.20 6.24 48.50
CA LEU A 12 -4.63 6.92 47.35
C LEU A 12 -3.40 6.13 46.98
N ALA A 13 -3.61 5.02 46.27
CA ALA A 13 -2.52 4.44 45.46
C ALA A 13 -2.23 5.46 44.36
N THR A 14 -1.15 6.17 44.53
CA THR A 14 -0.50 6.96 43.48
C THR A 14 -0.15 5.96 42.37
N VAL A 15 -0.99 5.91 41.33
CA VAL A 15 -0.64 5.22 40.10
C VAL A 15 0.57 5.99 39.57
N GLN A 16 1.77 5.47 39.81
CA GLN A 16 2.97 5.88 39.11
C GLN A 16 2.74 5.48 37.66
N ILE A 17 2.33 6.44 36.84
CA ILE A 17 2.39 6.32 35.40
C ILE A 17 3.88 6.21 35.09
N SER A 18 4.42 5.00 35.00
CA SER A 18 5.74 4.78 34.48
C SER A 18 5.70 5.18 33.02
N LYS A 19 6.45 6.22 32.65
CA LYS A 19 6.71 6.55 31.26
C LYS A 19 7.29 5.30 30.61
N MET A 20 6.56 4.72 29.66
CA MET A 20 7.14 3.75 28.73
C MET A 20 8.39 4.37 28.08
N PRO A 21 9.34 3.56 27.63
CA PRO A 21 10.54 4.08 26.97
C PRO A 21 10.14 5.08 25.89
N ASP A 22 10.80 6.23 25.89
CA ASP A 22 10.60 7.28 24.88
C ASP A 22 11.14 6.75 23.56
N PHE A 23 10.30 5.97 22.84
CA PHE A 23 10.65 5.42 21.53
C PHE A 23 10.69 6.57 20.54
N LYS A 24 11.85 6.89 20.03
CA LYS A 24 11.93 7.68 18.80
C LYS A 24 11.47 6.79 17.65
N ILE A 25 10.21 6.91 17.28
CA ILE A 25 9.67 6.19 16.13
C ILE A 25 10.28 6.80 14.86
N ASP A 26 11.01 5.98 14.13
CA ASP A 26 11.63 6.39 12.87
C ASP A 26 10.79 5.93 11.69
N SER A 27 10.16 6.87 11.00
CA SER A 27 9.41 6.69 9.76
C SER A 27 10.12 7.29 8.54
N SER A 28 11.37 7.72 8.68
CA SER A 28 12.14 8.38 7.63
C SER A 28 12.37 7.45 6.43
N ILE A 29 12.46 8.01 5.24
CA ILE A 29 12.87 7.31 4.03
C ILE A 29 14.17 7.91 3.52
N GLN A 30 14.99 7.08 2.87
CA GLN A 30 16.17 7.59 2.19
C GLN A 30 15.73 8.34 0.93
N MET A 31 16.24 9.58 0.79
CA MET A 31 16.01 10.40 -0.39
C MET A 31 17.18 10.29 -1.36
N PRO A 32 16.94 10.37 -2.69
CA PRO A 32 18.01 10.34 -3.66
C PRO A 32 18.94 11.56 -3.51
N LEU A 33 20.24 11.32 -3.68
CA LEU A 33 21.25 12.39 -3.64
C LEU A 33 21.10 13.36 -4.82
N SER A 34 20.68 12.82 -5.98
CA SER A 34 20.43 13.59 -7.19
C SER A 34 19.11 13.15 -7.82
N PRO A 35 18.00 13.85 -7.52
CA PRO A 35 16.71 13.53 -8.09
C PRO A 35 16.74 13.51 -9.63
N ARG A 36 16.19 12.46 -10.21
CA ARG A 36 16.19 12.25 -11.66
C ARG A 36 14.99 12.93 -12.30
N PRO A 37 15.12 13.44 -13.56
CA PRO A 37 13.98 13.90 -14.31
C PRO A 37 12.93 12.80 -14.49
N ILE A 38 11.67 13.15 -14.37
CA ILE A 38 10.54 12.21 -14.51
C ILE A 38 9.79 12.51 -15.80
N ILE A 39 9.52 11.47 -16.57
CA ILE A 39 8.61 11.48 -17.70
C ILE A 39 7.32 10.78 -17.26
N SER A 40 6.20 11.51 -17.18
CA SER A 40 4.91 10.95 -16.80
C SER A 40 4.20 10.36 -18.01
N ILE A 41 3.93 9.07 -17.99
CA ILE A 41 3.19 8.36 -19.04
C ILE A 41 1.84 7.95 -18.45
N GLY A 42 0.80 8.68 -18.86
CA GLY A 42 -0.53 8.70 -18.26
C GLY A 42 -0.79 9.96 -17.45
N ALA A 43 -2.01 10.51 -17.56
CA ALA A 43 -2.49 11.70 -16.87
C ALA A 43 -3.85 11.45 -16.18
N GLY A 44 -4.08 10.21 -15.73
CA GLY A 44 -5.30 9.80 -15.05
C GLY A 44 -5.41 10.32 -13.61
N GLY A 45 -6.50 9.94 -12.92
CA GLY A 45 -6.82 10.40 -11.56
C GLY A 45 -5.68 10.16 -10.57
N ILE A 46 -5.09 8.96 -10.54
CA ILE A 46 -4.01 8.63 -9.59
C ILE A 46 -2.75 9.50 -9.81
N VAL A 47 -2.47 9.87 -11.05
CA VAL A 47 -1.34 10.75 -11.36
C VAL A 47 -1.59 12.15 -10.80
N ARG A 48 -2.80 12.68 -11.01
CA ARG A 48 -3.22 14.00 -10.52
C ARG A 48 -3.32 14.06 -8.99
N GLU A 49 -3.87 13.02 -8.37
CA GLU A 49 -4.21 13.02 -6.95
C GLU A 49 -3.04 12.59 -6.05
N ALA A 50 -2.07 11.85 -6.60
CA ALA A 50 -1.01 11.26 -5.81
C ALA A 50 0.40 11.46 -6.37
N HIS A 51 0.66 11.07 -7.63
CA HIS A 51 2.02 11.11 -8.18
C HIS A 51 2.54 12.56 -8.28
N GLN A 52 1.79 13.45 -8.95
CA GLN A 52 2.22 14.84 -9.10
C GLN A 52 2.32 15.61 -7.78
N PRO A 53 1.36 15.51 -6.85
CA PRO A 53 1.52 16.09 -5.51
C PRO A 53 2.75 15.56 -4.75
N ALA A 54 3.08 14.27 -4.91
CA ALA A 54 4.26 13.68 -4.30
C ALA A 54 5.55 14.28 -4.89
N TYR A 55 5.65 14.35 -6.21
CA TYR A 55 6.81 14.90 -6.90
C TYR A 55 6.99 16.39 -6.64
N GLN A 56 5.89 17.15 -6.59
CA GLN A 56 5.91 18.56 -6.21
C GLN A 56 6.37 18.76 -4.76
N LYS A 57 5.85 17.98 -3.80
CA LYS A 57 6.26 18.04 -2.39
C LYS A 57 7.74 17.68 -2.22
N ALA A 58 8.24 16.73 -3.00
CA ALA A 58 9.64 16.31 -2.98
C ALA A 58 10.56 17.22 -3.83
N ALA A 59 10.01 18.24 -4.50
CA ALA A 59 10.72 19.11 -5.43
C ALA A 59 11.45 18.35 -6.55
N TRP A 60 10.85 17.27 -7.06
CA TRP A 60 11.42 16.48 -8.16
C TRP A 60 10.96 17.00 -9.52
N PRO A 61 11.86 17.04 -10.52
CA PRO A 61 11.55 17.61 -11.81
C PRO A 61 10.72 16.64 -12.68
N VAL A 62 9.43 16.91 -12.83
CA VAL A 62 8.62 16.28 -13.89
C VAL A 62 8.76 17.14 -15.13
N ILE A 63 9.45 16.63 -16.16
CA ILE A 63 9.84 17.42 -17.32
C ILE A 63 8.94 17.23 -18.54
N ALA A 64 8.17 16.14 -18.58
CA ALA A 64 7.22 15.88 -19.65
C ALA A 64 6.07 15.01 -19.19
N VAL A 65 4.94 15.13 -19.90
CA VAL A 65 3.77 14.27 -19.76
C VAL A 65 3.24 13.84 -21.12
N TYR A 66 2.81 12.59 -21.20
CA TYR A 66 2.07 12.02 -22.31
C TYR A 66 0.81 11.32 -21.82
N ASP A 67 -0.30 11.53 -22.49
CA ASP A 67 -1.54 10.75 -22.37
C ASP A 67 -2.19 10.66 -23.75
N PRO A 68 -2.76 9.51 -24.16
CA PRO A 68 -3.43 9.38 -25.45
C PRO A 68 -4.66 10.31 -25.58
N ILE A 69 -5.13 10.86 -24.48
CA ILE A 69 -6.16 11.90 -24.42
C ILE A 69 -5.47 13.25 -24.18
N PRO A 70 -5.22 14.08 -25.23
CA PRO A 70 -4.42 15.30 -25.11
C PRO A 70 -4.93 16.30 -24.07
N GLU A 71 -6.25 16.35 -23.87
CA GLU A 71 -6.88 17.24 -22.91
C GLU A 71 -6.43 16.92 -21.47
N LYS A 72 -6.26 15.64 -21.14
CA LYS A 72 -5.78 15.20 -19.81
C LYS A 72 -4.32 15.60 -19.60
N ALA A 73 -3.46 15.36 -20.59
CA ALA A 73 -2.04 15.73 -20.53
C ALA A 73 -1.88 17.26 -20.41
N ASN A 74 -2.61 18.04 -21.24
CA ASN A 74 -2.58 19.49 -21.19
C ASN A 74 -3.09 20.04 -19.85
N GLN A 75 -4.16 19.45 -19.30
CA GLN A 75 -4.68 19.87 -17.99
C GLN A 75 -3.69 19.57 -16.87
N LEU A 76 -3.08 18.36 -16.87
CA LEU A 76 -2.08 18.00 -15.87
C LEU A 76 -0.86 18.92 -15.95
N ALA A 77 -0.39 19.22 -17.15
CA ALA A 77 0.75 20.11 -17.35
C ALA A 77 0.48 21.53 -16.82
N ARG A 78 -0.73 22.07 -17.04
CA ARG A 78 -1.13 23.37 -16.46
C ARG A 78 -1.18 23.34 -14.94
N ASP A 79 -1.80 22.31 -14.36
CA ASP A 79 -2.02 22.21 -12.92
C ASP A 79 -0.70 22.06 -12.14
N PHE A 80 0.29 21.41 -12.72
CA PHE A 80 1.57 21.09 -12.07
C PHE A 80 2.79 21.74 -12.73
N SER A 81 2.57 22.66 -13.68
CA SER A 81 3.66 23.40 -14.37
C SER A 81 4.66 22.48 -15.05
N ILE A 82 4.18 21.39 -15.70
CA ILE A 82 5.04 20.47 -16.45
C ILE A 82 5.42 21.14 -17.79
N PRO A 83 6.71 21.28 -18.09
CA PRO A 83 7.16 22.12 -19.21
C PRO A 83 6.81 21.58 -20.60
N ALA A 84 6.74 20.25 -20.78
CA ALA A 84 6.47 19.62 -22.07
C ALA A 84 5.24 18.71 -22.04
N VAL A 85 4.36 18.87 -23.03
CA VAL A 85 3.24 17.95 -23.31
C VAL A 85 3.56 17.26 -24.62
N CYS A 86 3.78 15.94 -24.57
CA CYS A 86 4.11 15.13 -25.73
C CYS A 86 2.83 14.68 -26.45
N THR A 87 2.89 14.64 -27.79
CA THR A 87 1.79 14.22 -28.66
C THR A 87 1.78 12.73 -28.93
N SER A 88 2.92 12.05 -28.65
CA SER A 88 3.05 10.60 -28.77
C SER A 88 4.01 10.05 -27.70
N LEU A 89 3.98 8.73 -27.50
CA LEU A 89 4.91 8.05 -26.60
C LEU A 89 6.34 8.11 -27.13
N GLU A 90 6.52 8.02 -28.44
CA GLU A 90 7.82 8.15 -29.12
C GLU A 90 8.45 9.53 -28.87
N GLU A 91 7.64 10.58 -28.91
CA GLU A 91 8.11 11.93 -28.56
C GLU A 91 8.55 12.02 -27.11
N ALA A 92 7.74 11.46 -26.18
CA ALA A 92 8.08 11.44 -24.76
C ALA A 92 9.38 10.67 -24.48
N VAL A 93 9.63 9.59 -25.21
CA VAL A 93 10.89 8.83 -25.17
C VAL A 93 12.04 9.63 -25.77
N ALA A 94 11.82 10.29 -26.90
CA ALA A 94 12.89 11.02 -27.62
C ALA A 94 13.42 12.22 -26.83
N ILE A 95 12.59 12.90 -26.05
CA ILE A 95 13.02 14.04 -25.22
C ILE A 95 13.59 13.64 -23.86
N ALA A 96 13.45 12.37 -23.47
CA ALA A 96 13.90 11.88 -22.17
C ALA A 96 15.44 11.88 -22.07
N PRO A 97 16.05 12.53 -21.09
CA PRO A 97 17.47 12.37 -20.84
C PRO A 97 17.81 10.94 -20.40
N LEU A 98 19.05 10.50 -20.64
CA LEU A 98 19.49 9.13 -20.36
C LEU A 98 19.26 8.66 -18.90
N ASN A 99 19.23 9.60 -17.98
CA ASN A 99 18.99 9.32 -16.55
C ASN A 99 17.55 9.53 -16.12
N ALA A 100 16.61 9.71 -17.04
CA ALA A 100 15.21 9.91 -16.69
C ALA A 100 14.57 8.66 -16.08
N VAL A 101 13.56 8.88 -15.25
CA VAL A 101 12.64 7.84 -14.77
C VAL A 101 11.34 7.95 -15.59
N PHE A 102 10.92 6.85 -16.18
CA PHE A 102 9.61 6.73 -16.80
C PHE A 102 8.59 6.31 -15.73
N ASP A 103 7.64 7.19 -15.41
CA ASP A 103 6.54 6.92 -14.50
C ASP A 103 5.31 6.49 -15.29
N ILE A 104 5.06 5.17 -15.35
CA ILE A 104 4.01 4.55 -16.18
C ILE A 104 2.76 4.35 -15.33
N ALA A 105 1.76 5.19 -15.54
CA ALA A 105 0.48 5.15 -14.82
C ALA A 105 -0.69 5.05 -15.81
N VAL A 106 -0.66 4.02 -16.63
CA VAL A 106 -1.69 3.65 -17.61
C VAL A 106 -2.54 2.48 -17.08
N PRO A 107 -3.72 2.18 -17.67
CA PRO A 107 -4.47 0.98 -17.36
C PRO A 107 -3.62 -0.29 -17.48
N ALA A 108 -3.90 -1.31 -16.66
CA ALA A 108 -3.09 -2.54 -16.63
C ALA A 108 -2.92 -3.19 -18.00
N SER A 109 -3.98 -3.21 -18.82
CA SER A 109 -3.97 -3.74 -20.19
C SER A 109 -3.06 -2.96 -21.16
N GLU A 110 -2.72 -1.70 -20.86
CA GLU A 110 -1.94 -0.85 -21.74
C GLU A 110 -0.43 -0.89 -21.42
N ILE A 111 -0.02 -1.45 -20.31
CA ILE A 111 1.40 -1.54 -19.91
C ILE A 111 2.19 -2.29 -20.98
N ILE A 112 1.61 -3.33 -21.56
CA ILE A 112 2.25 -4.15 -22.61
C ILE A 112 2.54 -3.36 -23.90
N ASN A 113 1.78 -2.31 -24.17
CA ASN A 113 1.95 -1.44 -25.32
C ASN A 113 3.01 -0.35 -25.08
N VAL A 114 3.31 -0.04 -23.81
CA VAL A 114 4.26 1.00 -23.42
C VAL A 114 5.68 0.46 -23.23
N LEU A 115 5.85 -0.62 -22.45
CA LEU A 115 7.19 -1.11 -22.07
C LEU A 115 8.11 -1.43 -23.24
N PRO A 116 7.66 -2.06 -24.36
CA PRO A 116 8.53 -2.37 -25.50
C PRO A 116 9.15 -1.13 -26.17
N LEU A 117 8.47 0.02 -26.09
CA LEU A 117 8.89 1.26 -26.74
C LEU A 117 9.95 2.03 -25.95
N LEU A 118 10.12 1.73 -24.66
CA LEU A 118 11.15 2.38 -23.86
C LEU A 118 12.54 1.90 -24.24
N PRO A 119 13.58 2.76 -24.14
CA PRO A 119 14.98 2.36 -24.38
C PRO A 119 15.44 1.25 -23.44
N ASP A 120 16.38 0.43 -23.88
CA ASP A 120 17.03 -0.56 -23.02
C ASP A 120 17.74 0.13 -21.83
N ASN A 121 17.82 -0.55 -20.70
CA ASN A 121 18.36 -0.06 -19.42
C ASN A 121 17.59 1.13 -18.80
N SER A 122 16.35 1.39 -19.22
CA SER A 122 15.52 2.43 -18.64
C SER A 122 15.24 2.19 -17.14
N ILE A 123 15.04 3.28 -16.41
CA ILE A 123 14.56 3.28 -15.02
C ILE A 123 13.05 3.51 -15.07
N VAL A 124 12.28 2.58 -14.51
CA VAL A 124 10.83 2.54 -14.75
C VAL A 124 10.07 2.33 -13.44
N MET A 125 9.16 3.25 -13.12
CA MET A 125 8.12 3.06 -12.12
C MET A 125 6.82 2.66 -12.83
N ILE A 126 6.21 1.54 -12.45
CA ILE A 126 4.98 1.04 -13.06
C ILE A 126 3.87 1.08 -12.02
N GLN A 127 2.72 1.68 -12.35
CA GLN A 127 1.56 1.67 -11.45
C GLN A 127 0.92 0.28 -11.42
N LYS A 128 0.55 -0.16 -10.22
CA LYS A 128 -0.10 -1.45 -10.00
C LYS A 128 -1.51 -1.52 -10.66
N PRO A 129 -1.99 -2.72 -11.03
CA PRO A 129 -1.36 -4.03 -10.94
C PRO A 129 -0.41 -4.30 -12.12
N LEU A 130 0.43 -5.31 -12.00
CA LEU A 130 1.31 -5.77 -13.08
C LEU A 130 0.52 -6.64 -14.05
N GLY A 131 -0.26 -6.00 -14.93
CA GLY A 131 -1.21 -6.69 -15.82
C GLY A 131 -2.50 -7.11 -15.12
N SER A 132 -3.40 -7.71 -15.87
CA SER A 132 -4.74 -8.12 -15.41
C SER A 132 -4.77 -9.56 -14.86
N ASN A 133 -3.74 -10.34 -15.13
CA ASN A 133 -3.58 -11.75 -14.76
C ASN A 133 -2.09 -12.15 -14.73
N ILE A 134 -1.82 -13.41 -14.36
CA ILE A 134 -0.45 -13.90 -14.23
C ILE A 134 0.26 -14.08 -15.58
N GLU A 135 -0.46 -14.35 -16.63
CA GLU A 135 0.07 -14.49 -18.01
C GLU A 135 0.60 -13.14 -18.48
N GLU A 136 -0.18 -12.08 -18.37
CA GLU A 136 0.26 -10.71 -18.68
C GLU A 136 1.44 -10.29 -17.78
N ALA A 137 1.35 -10.55 -16.48
CA ALA A 137 2.45 -10.25 -15.54
C ALA A 137 3.75 -10.95 -15.93
N THR A 138 3.67 -12.19 -16.45
CA THR A 138 4.84 -12.95 -16.92
C THR A 138 5.47 -12.29 -18.14
N VAL A 139 4.65 -11.86 -19.10
CA VAL A 139 5.13 -11.16 -20.30
C VAL A 139 5.79 -9.83 -19.93
N LEU A 140 5.13 -9.01 -19.10
CA LEU A 140 5.64 -7.71 -18.68
C LEU A 140 6.97 -7.83 -17.91
N ARG A 141 7.05 -8.78 -16.98
CA ARG A 141 8.30 -9.10 -16.28
C ARG A 141 9.42 -9.49 -17.24
N ASN A 142 9.11 -10.32 -18.24
CA ASN A 142 10.09 -10.76 -19.23
C ASN A 142 10.58 -9.60 -20.09
N ILE A 143 9.71 -8.68 -20.52
CA ILE A 143 10.09 -7.45 -21.22
C ILE A 143 11.06 -6.64 -20.35
N CYS A 144 10.73 -6.39 -19.08
CA CYS A 144 11.62 -5.66 -18.17
C CYS A 144 13.01 -6.32 -18.06
N LYS A 145 13.07 -7.66 -18.01
CA LYS A 145 14.35 -8.41 -17.95
C LYS A 145 15.13 -8.35 -19.26
N GLN A 146 14.47 -8.56 -20.39
CA GLN A 146 15.11 -8.53 -21.71
C GLN A 146 15.70 -7.15 -22.02
N LYS A 147 14.96 -6.09 -21.69
CA LYS A 147 15.38 -4.70 -21.85
C LYS A 147 16.27 -4.19 -20.72
N LYS A 148 16.59 -5.04 -19.72
CA LYS A 148 17.44 -4.72 -18.56
C LYS A 148 16.95 -3.49 -17.79
N PHE A 149 15.65 -3.33 -17.64
CA PHE A 149 15.09 -2.22 -16.88
C PHE A 149 15.43 -2.30 -15.40
N THR A 150 15.74 -1.17 -14.80
CA THR A 150 15.62 -0.99 -13.36
C THR A 150 14.15 -0.67 -13.08
N ALA A 151 13.33 -1.71 -12.86
CA ALA A 151 11.89 -1.58 -12.82
C ALA A 151 11.31 -1.84 -11.41
N ALA A 152 10.49 -0.92 -10.95
CA ALA A 152 9.73 -1.00 -9.70
C ALA A 152 8.22 -0.94 -9.97
N MET A 153 7.45 -1.66 -9.15
CA MET A 153 6.00 -1.54 -9.09
C MET A 153 5.60 -0.57 -7.99
N ASN A 154 4.65 0.33 -8.26
CA ASN A 154 4.21 1.31 -7.28
C ASN A 154 3.30 0.69 -6.21
N PHE A 155 3.84 -0.23 -5.42
CA PHE A 155 3.24 -0.74 -4.19
C PHE A 155 3.53 0.24 -3.04
N GLN A 156 3.05 1.46 -3.21
CA GLN A 156 3.33 2.59 -2.34
C GLN A 156 2.94 2.36 -0.88
N LYS A 157 2.01 1.46 -0.56
CA LYS A 157 1.63 1.19 0.83
C LYS A 157 2.79 0.69 1.70
N ARG A 158 3.83 0.08 1.13
CA ARG A 158 5.08 -0.26 1.86
C ARG A 158 5.80 0.97 2.40
N PHE A 159 5.53 2.14 1.82
CA PHE A 159 6.18 3.42 2.13
C PHE A 159 5.27 4.42 2.85
N ILE A 160 4.08 4.01 3.30
CA ILE A 160 3.30 4.82 4.25
C ILE A 160 4.17 5.01 5.49
N PRO A 161 4.34 6.25 6.00
CA PRO A 161 5.25 6.51 7.13
C PRO A 161 5.03 5.60 8.34
N SER A 162 3.79 5.33 8.70
CA SER A 162 3.43 4.38 9.76
C SER A 162 3.78 2.92 9.44
N ILE A 163 3.72 2.51 8.16
CA ILE A 163 4.15 1.16 7.73
C ILE A 163 5.68 1.03 7.79
N VAL A 164 6.40 2.09 7.39
CA VAL A 164 7.86 2.15 7.53
C VAL A 164 8.25 2.05 9.01
N ALA A 165 7.58 2.80 9.88
CA ALA A 165 7.78 2.74 11.32
C ALA A 165 7.49 1.35 11.90
N ALA A 166 6.34 0.74 11.55
CA ALA A 166 5.97 -0.60 11.99
C ALA A 166 7.02 -1.64 11.53
N LYS A 167 7.47 -1.57 10.28
CA LYS A 167 8.50 -2.50 9.76
C LYS A 167 9.80 -2.40 10.55
N ARG A 168 10.27 -1.18 10.86
CA ARG A 168 11.49 -1.00 11.67
C ARG A 168 11.34 -1.52 13.08
N LEU A 169 10.21 -1.25 13.74
CA LEU A 169 9.94 -1.77 15.09
C LEU A 169 9.90 -3.31 15.10
N ILE A 170 9.33 -3.92 14.08
CA ILE A 170 9.29 -5.38 13.92
C ILE A 170 10.71 -5.91 13.65
N ASP A 171 11.46 -5.32 12.71
CA ASP A 171 12.79 -5.76 12.34
C ASP A 171 13.82 -5.61 13.47
N THR A 172 13.63 -4.64 14.36
CA THR A 172 14.44 -4.46 15.57
C THR A 172 14.01 -5.38 16.73
N GLY A 173 12.94 -6.18 16.54
CA GLY A 173 12.43 -7.11 17.55
C GLY A 173 11.68 -6.42 18.71
N THR A 174 11.23 -5.19 18.53
CA THR A 174 10.54 -4.41 19.58
C THR A 174 9.30 -5.13 20.11
N ILE A 175 8.50 -5.73 19.21
CA ILE A 175 7.33 -6.54 19.61
C ILE A 175 7.63 -8.06 19.66
N GLY A 176 8.90 -8.45 19.56
CA GLY A 176 9.28 -9.86 19.52
C GLY A 176 8.98 -10.54 18.18
N GLU A 177 8.76 -11.86 18.19
CA GLU A 177 8.41 -12.63 17.00
C GLU A 177 6.95 -12.40 16.64
N VAL A 178 6.69 -11.96 15.40
CA VAL A 178 5.32 -11.72 14.90
C VAL A 178 4.62 -13.06 14.69
N HIS A 179 3.46 -13.21 15.29
CA HIS A 179 2.62 -14.40 15.16
C HIS A 179 1.19 -14.10 14.68
N HIS A 180 0.83 -12.82 14.57
CA HIS A 180 -0.47 -12.42 14.05
C HIS A 180 -0.37 -11.14 13.22
N ILE A 181 -1.01 -11.14 12.04
CA ILE A 181 -1.27 -9.92 11.27
C ILE A 181 -2.71 -9.94 10.77
N GLU A 182 -3.49 -8.94 11.19
CA GLU A 182 -4.82 -8.66 10.66
C GLU A 182 -4.78 -7.39 9.81
N ILE A 183 -5.36 -7.47 8.59
CA ILE A 183 -5.69 -6.29 7.79
C ILE A 183 -7.20 -6.27 7.59
N ARG A 184 -7.83 -5.22 8.07
CA ARG A 184 -9.28 -5.05 8.03
C ARG A 184 -9.67 -3.77 7.30
N MET A 185 -10.60 -3.92 6.36
CA MET A 185 -11.26 -2.83 5.62
C MET A 185 -12.76 -3.05 5.67
N ASN A 186 -13.46 -2.44 6.60
CA ASN A 186 -14.92 -2.44 6.69
C ASN A 186 -15.42 -1.02 6.46
N ILE A 187 -15.48 -0.60 5.21
CA ILE A 187 -15.64 0.79 4.78
C ILE A 187 -16.70 0.91 3.68
N TYR A 188 -17.11 2.14 3.39
CA TYR A 188 -17.83 2.45 2.16
C TYR A 188 -16.86 3.05 1.15
N THR A 189 -16.78 2.44 -0.02
CA THR A 189 -15.97 2.92 -1.13
C THR A 189 -16.89 3.44 -2.25
N PRO A 190 -16.78 4.73 -2.64
CA PRO A 190 -17.59 5.31 -3.71
C PRO A 190 -17.06 4.89 -5.09
N TRP A 191 -17.33 3.66 -5.51
CA TRP A 191 -16.79 3.05 -6.72
C TRP A 191 -17.08 3.82 -8.01
N GLN A 192 -18.14 4.63 -8.02
CA GLN A 192 -18.49 5.50 -9.13
C GLN A 192 -17.39 6.52 -9.51
N LEU A 193 -16.42 6.76 -8.63
CA LEU A 193 -15.24 7.57 -8.95
C LEU A 193 -14.29 6.87 -9.94
N TRP A 194 -14.45 5.57 -10.17
CA TRP A 194 -13.60 4.76 -11.05
C TRP A 194 -14.46 3.93 -12.01
N GLU A 195 -15.04 4.59 -13.00
CA GLU A 195 -16.00 3.98 -13.95
C GLU A 195 -15.44 2.73 -14.65
N PHE A 196 -14.14 2.69 -14.94
CA PHE A 196 -13.49 1.55 -15.60
C PHE A 196 -13.62 0.24 -14.81
N LEU A 197 -13.89 0.31 -13.50
CA LEU A 197 -14.06 -0.89 -12.66
C LEU A 197 -15.39 -1.63 -12.90
N PHE A 198 -16.36 -0.99 -13.55
CA PHE A 198 -17.69 -1.57 -13.72
C PHE A 198 -17.77 -2.63 -14.83
N GLY A 199 -16.78 -2.78 -15.64
CA GLY A 199 -16.78 -3.77 -16.75
C GLY A 199 -15.77 -4.90 -16.59
N ILE A 200 -14.93 -4.86 -15.54
CA ILE A 200 -13.83 -5.81 -15.41
C ILE A 200 -14.25 -7.05 -14.60
N PRO A 201 -13.77 -8.25 -14.98
CA PRO A 201 -14.17 -9.51 -14.33
C PRO A 201 -13.48 -9.75 -12.99
N ARG A 202 -12.31 -9.15 -12.75
CA ARG A 202 -11.49 -9.24 -11.53
C ARG A 202 -11.30 -7.83 -10.95
N MET A 203 -11.89 -7.54 -9.79
CA MET A 203 -11.91 -6.16 -9.29
C MET A 203 -11.31 -6.03 -7.88
N GLU A 204 -12.01 -6.48 -6.82
CA GLU A 204 -11.62 -6.17 -5.45
C GLU A 204 -10.21 -6.67 -5.11
N MET A 205 -9.91 -7.95 -5.34
CA MET A 205 -8.59 -8.49 -5.04
C MET A 205 -7.49 -7.90 -5.94
N LEU A 206 -7.75 -7.68 -7.24
CA LEU A 206 -6.77 -7.19 -8.21
C LEU A 206 -6.46 -5.69 -8.04
N TYR A 207 -7.46 -4.86 -7.74
CA TYR A 207 -7.28 -3.41 -7.68
C TYR A 207 -7.15 -2.86 -6.27
N HIS A 208 -7.60 -3.60 -5.24
CA HIS A 208 -7.58 -3.15 -3.85
C HIS A 208 -6.78 -4.09 -2.93
N SER A 209 -7.24 -5.33 -2.71
CA SER A 209 -6.59 -6.26 -1.77
C SER A 209 -5.16 -6.66 -2.19
N ILE A 210 -4.78 -6.50 -3.46
CA ILE A 210 -3.41 -6.72 -3.92
C ILE A 210 -2.37 -5.93 -3.11
N HIS A 211 -2.70 -4.73 -2.67
CA HIS A 211 -1.84 -3.93 -1.79
C HIS A 211 -1.62 -4.58 -0.43
N TYR A 212 -2.63 -5.23 0.10
CA TYR A 212 -2.58 -5.89 1.40
C TYR A 212 -1.91 -7.26 1.31
N MET A 213 -2.12 -7.99 0.22
CA MET A 213 -1.35 -9.20 -0.08
C MET A 213 0.13 -8.88 -0.22
N ASP A 214 0.46 -7.76 -0.87
CA ASP A 214 1.82 -7.25 -1.00
C ASP A 214 2.43 -6.86 0.35
N LEU A 215 1.66 -6.21 1.23
CA LEU A 215 2.11 -5.91 2.60
C LEU A 215 2.32 -7.16 3.44
N MET A 216 1.43 -8.17 3.38
CA MET A 216 1.64 -9.45 4.06
C MET A 216 2.98 -10.08 3.65
N ARG A 217 3.28 -10.09 2.34
CA ARG A 217 4.56 -10.58 1.84
C ARG A 217 5.74 -9.72 2.28
N TYR A 218 5.54 -8.42 2.41
CA TYR A 218 6.58 -7.49 2.87
C TYR A 218 6.98 -7.75 4.34
N PHE A 219 6.03 -8.13 5.17
CA PHE A 219 6.27 -8.41 6.60
C PHE A 219 6.70 -9.86 6.85
N LEU A 220 6.05 -10.83 6.20
CA LEU A 220 6.16 -12.25 6.51
C LEU A 220 6.83 -13.10 5.41
N GLY A 221 7.17 -12.50 4.27
CA GLY A 221 7.64 -13.25 3.11
C GLY A 221 6.50 -13.93 2.33
N ASN A 222 6.82 -14.93 1.54
CA ASN A 222 5.84 -15.65 0.73
C ASN A 222 5.11 -16.71 1.57
N PRO A 223 3.75 -16.74 1.55
CA PRO A 223 2.99 -17.80 2.23
C PRO A 223 3.13 -19.13 1.48
N ALA A 224 2.96 -20.23 2.19
CA ALA A 224 2.95 -21.57 1.61
C ALA A 224 1.68 -21.85 0.79
N SER A 225 0.55 -21.29 1.21
CA SER A 225 -0.74 -21.40 0.51
C SER A 225 -1.68 -20.26 0.89
N VAL A 226 -2.81 -20.17 0.20
CA VAL A 226 -3.85 -19.14 0.42
C VAL A 226 -5.24 -19.76 0.32
N TYR A 227 -6.13 -19.33 1.22
CA TYR A 227 -7.58 -19.56 1.16
C TYR A 227 -8.26 -18.23 0.93
N ALA A 228 -9.09 -18.12 -0.12
CA ALA A 228 -9.75 -16.86 -0.44
C ALA A 228 -11.18 -17.07 -0.86
N LYS A 229 -12.04 -16.10 -0.48
CA LYS A 229 -13.40 -15.96 -1.00
C LYS A 229 -13.66 -14.50 -1.28
N THR A 230 -14.05 -14.20 -2.53
CA THR A 230 -14.51 -12.86 -2.92
C THR A 230 -15.95 -12.92 -3.41
N VAL A 231 -16.77 -11.91 -3.07
CA VAL A 231 -18.20 -11.90 -3.38
C VAL A 231 -18.68 -10.51 -3.79
N LYS A 232 -19.79 -10.50 -4.54
CA LYS A 232 -20.56 -9.29 -4.87
C LYS A 232 -21.28 -8.74 -3.63
N HIS A 233 -21.67 -7.47 -3.71
CA HIS A 233 -22.65 -6.90 -2.80
C HIS A 233 -24.02 -6.88 -3.45
N PRO A 234 -25.13 -7.24 -2.76
CA PRO A 234 -26.47 -7.29 -3.35
C PRO A 234 -26.93 -5.97 -4.00
N GLN A 235 -26.45 -4.83 -3.50
CA GLN A 235 -26.76 -3.50 -4.05
C GLN A 235 -25.68 -2.96 -5.00
N MET A 236 -24.68 -3.76 -5.38
CA MET A 236 -23.57 -3.38 -6.28
C MET A 236 -23.31 -4.53 -7.28
N MET A 237 -24.37 -5.06 -7.88
CA MET A 237 -24.30 -6.24 -8.75
C MET A 237 -23.54 -6.02 -10.05
N GLN A 238 -23.40 -4.76 -10.47
CA GLN A 238 -22.61 -4.35 -11.63
C GLN A 238 -21.10 -4.46 -11.43
N LEU A 239 -20.63 -4.59 -10.18
CA LEU A 239 -19.23 -4.82 -9.84
C LEU A 239 -18.95 -6.32 -9.70
N ALA A 240 -17.79 -6.79 -10.16
CA ALA A 240 -17.44 -8.21 -10.11
C ALA A 240 -17.34 -8.74 -8.67
N SER A 241 -16.77 -7.94 -7.76
CA SER A 241 -16.68 -8.25 -6.33
C SER A 241 -16.36 -6.98 -5.55
N VAL A 242 -16.77 -6.92 -4.28
CA VAL A 242 -16.50 -5.78 -3.38
C VAL A 242 -16.23 -6.21 -1.94
N ARG A 243 -16.13 -7.51 -1.69
CA ARG A 243 -15.86 -8.10 -0.37
C ARG A 243 -14.96 -9.30 -0.53
N SER A 244 -13.93 -9.40 0.28
CA SER A 244 -13.00 -10.54 0.24
C SER A 244 -12.55 -10.93 1.64
N VAL A 245 -12.38 -12.23 1.85
CA VAL A 245 -11.63 -12.79 2.97
C VAL A 245 -10.49 -13.60 2.37
N ILE A 246 -9.28 -13.34 2.83
CA ILE A 246 -8.05 -13.98 2.36
C ILE A 246 -7.27 -14.41 3.59
N ILE A 247 -7.01 -15.71 3.73
CA ILE A 247 -6.22 -16.31 4.81
C ILE A 247 -4.92 -16.80 4.18
N LEU A 248 -3.80 -16.41 4.75
CA LEU A 248 -2.46 -16.74 4.27
C LEU A 248 -1.80 -17.74 5.21
N ASN A 249 -1.35 -18.87 4.66
CA ASN A 249 -0.74 -19.92 5.43
C ASN A 249 0.79 -19.71 5.55
N TYR A 250 1.23 -19.41 6.76
CA TYR A 250 2.63 -19.27 7.15
C TYR A 250 3.06 -20.36 8.17
N GLY A 251 2.41 -21.54 8.15
CA GLY A 251 2.63 -22.62 9.10
C GLY A 251 1.70 -22.54 10.32
N ASP A 252 2.07 -23.23 11.40
CA ASP A 252 1.16 -23.53 12.52
C ASP A 252 1.11 -22.43 13.58
N THR A 253 2.02 -21.47 13.54
CA THR A 253 2.18 -20.45 14.58
C THR A 253 1.84 -19.04 14.15
N ILE A 254 1.64 -18.79 12.85
CA ILE A 254 1.34 -17.45 12.32
C ILE A 254 -0.10 -17.41 11.79
N HIS A 255 -0.91 -16.54 12.37
CA HIS A 255 -2.28 -16.25 11.94
C HIS A 255 -2.30 -14.96 11.12
N ALA A 256 -2.48 -15.05 9.79
CA ALA A 256 -2.41 -13.92 8.88
C ALA A 256 -3.62 -13.89 7.95
N PHE A 257 -4.39 -12.80 7.97
CA PHE A 257 -5.57 -12.67 7.11
C PHE A 257 -5.91 -11.22 6.74
N ILE A 258 -6.63 -11.10 5.64
CA ILE A 258 -7.16 -9.85 5.10
C ILE A 258 -8.67 -9.98 5.01
N ASN A 259 -9.42 -9.03 5.57
CA ASN A 259 -10.87 -8.98 5.50
C ASN A 259 -11.32 -7.63 4.94
N THR A 260 -11.96 -7.62 3.78
CA THR A 260 -12.45 -6.41 3.12
C THR A 260 -13.95 -6.44 2.92
N ASN A 261 -14.60 -5.32 3.21
CA ASN A 261 -16.00 -5.02 2.90
C ASN A 261 -16.11 -3.55 2.50
N HIS A 262 -16.27 -3.29 1.22
CA HIS A 262 -16.39 -1.94 0.65
C HIS A 262 -17.83 -1.43 0.57
N GLY A 263 -18.78 -2.18 1.11
CA GLY A 263 -20.22 -1.87 1.06
C GLY A 263 -20.82 -1.38 2.38
N ASN A 264 -20.01 -0.95 3.35
CA ASN A 264 -20.50 -0.52 4.66
C ASN A 264 -21.10 0.91 4.60
N LYS A 265 -22.38 1.00 4.30
CA LYS A 265 -23.16 2.26 4.22
C LYS A 265 -23.83 2.69 5.53
N PHE A 266 -23.52 2.02 6.65
CA PHE A 266 -24.24 2.21 7.92
C PHE A 266 -23.69 3.36 8.80
N GLY A 267 -23.03 4.34 8.17
CA GLY A 267 -22.42 5.49 8.86
C GLY A 267 -20.98 5.21 9.33
N LEU A 268 -20.31 6.28 9.78
CA LEU A 268 -18.88 6.23 10.07
C LEU A 268 -18.55 5.47 11.36
N LYS A 269 -19.49 5.42 12.30
CA LYS A 269 -19.25 4.87 13.66
C LYS A 269 -18.68 3.45 13.67
N HIS A 270 -19.04 2.63 12.67
CA HIS A 270 -18.63 1.23 12.57
C HIS A 270 -17.84 0.94 11.27
N GLN A 271 -17.32 1.99 10.62
CA GLN A 271 -16.29 1.82 9.62
C GLN A 271 -14.95 1.61 10.31
N ASP A 272 -14.19 0.64 9.79
CA ASP A 272 -12.89 0.22 10.30
C ASP A 272 -11.92 0.04 9.13
N ALA A 273 -10.74 0.64 9.25
CA ALA A 273 -9.64 0.41 8.31
C ALA A 273 -8.34 0.39 9.10
N PHE A 274 -7.76 -0.78 9.33
CA PHE A 274 -6.54 -0.90 10.13
C PHE A 274 -5.67 -2.08 9.70
N ILE A 275 -4.42 -2.01 10.14
CA ILE A 275 -3.48 -3.11 10.17
C ILE A 275 -3.02 -3.29 11.62
N GLN A 276 -3.05 -4.52 12.10
CA GLN A 276 -2.57 -4.89 13.43
C GLN A 276 -1.53 -6.00 13.32
N TRP A 277 -0.42 -5.81 14.01
CA TRP A 277 0.65 -6.79 14.16
C TRP A 277 0.75 -7.16 15.63
N GLU A 278 0.77 -8.46 15.93
CA GLU A 278 1.00 -8.97 17.28
C GLU A 278 2.23 -9.86 17.27
N GLY A 279 3.08 -9.60 18.24
CA GLY A 279 4.28 -10.38 18.48
C GLY A 279 4.37 -10.86 19.93
N THR A 280 5.40 -11.65 20.23
CA THR A 280 5.57 -12.28 21.56
C THR A 280 5.89 -11.29 22.68
N LYS A 281 6.19 -10.00 22.35
CA LYS A 281 6.53 -8.97 23.34
C LYS A 281 5.65 -7.72 23.26
N GLY A 282 4.69 -7.68 22.32
CA GLY A 282 3.82 -6.51 22.17
C GLY A 282 3.06 -6.54 20.86
N ALA A 283 2.32 -5.47 20.61
CA ALA A 283 1.51 -5.29 19.41
C ALA A 283 1.63 -3.86 18.88
N ILE A 284 1.39 -3.72 17.57
CA ILE A 284 1.30 -2.45 16.87
C ILE A 284 -0.04 -2.40 16.14
N ARG A 285 -0.73 -1.26 16.17
CA ARG A 285 -1.94 -1.03 15.40
C ARG A 285 -1.86 0.30 14.66
N HIS A 286 -2.19 0.27 13.38
CA HIS A 286 -2.25 1.45 12.53
C HIS A 286 -3.64 1.58 11.90
N GLN A 287 -4.35 2.68 12.16
CA GLN A 287 -5.57 3.04 11.46
C GLN A 287 -5.25 3.73 10.14
N LEU A 288 -5.76 3.19 9.05
CA LEU A 288 -5.67 3.73 7.71
C LEU A 288 -6.79 4.76 7.46
N GLY A 289 -6.66 5.93 8.07
CA GLY A 289 -7.73 6.93 8.14
C GLY A 289 -8.22 7.41 6.78
N LYS A 290 -7.34 7.51 5.78
CA LYS A 290 -7.73 7.89 4.40
C LYS A 290 -8.74 6.92 3.76
N ASN A 291 -8.80 5.68 4.21
CA ASN A 291 -9.78 4.70 3.72
C ASN A 291 -11.18 4.85 4.35
N ILE A 292 -11.27 5.47 5.53
CA ILE A 292 -12.51 5.73 6.23
C ILE A 292 -13.07 7.06 5.72
N ASN A 293 -14.38 7.13 5.41
CA ASN A 293 -15.00 8.34 4.87
C ASN A 293 -14.33 8.88 3.59
N PHE A 294 -13.94 7.99 2.69
CA PHE A 294 -13.29 8.40 1.43
C PHE A 294 -14.26 9.23 0.54
N PRO A 295 -13.82 10.34 -0.10
CA PRO A 295 -12.44 10.78 -0.26
C PRO A 295 -11.87 11.71 0.83
N GLU A 296 -12.67 12.22 1.76
CA GLU A 296 -12.22 13.16 2.80
C GLU A 296 -11.19 12.49 3.71
N GLY A 297 -11.49 11.30 4.19
CA GLY A 297 -10.70 10.57 5.16
C GLY A 297 -10.97 11.00 6.61
N VAL A 298 -10.33 10.31 7.54
CA VAL A 298 -10.18 10.69 8.94
C VAL A 298 -8.69 10.66 9.31
N ALA A 299 -8.34 11.11 10.50
CA ALA A 299 -6.95 11.04 10.96
C ALA A 299 -6.45 9.59 11.06
N ASP A 300 -5.20 9.37 10.66
CA ASP A 300 -4.50 8.13 10.96
C ASP A 300 -4.22 8.03 12.46
N SER A 301 -4.14 6.82 13.00
CA SER A 301 -3.58 6.57 14.33
C SER A 301 -2.49 5.50 14.25
N PHE A 302 -1.50 5.62 15.11
CA PHE A 302 -0.44 4.62 15.26
C PHE A 302 -0.24 4.36 16.75
N GLU A 303 -0.47 3.12 17.16
CA GLU A 303 -0.49 2.73 18.56
C GLU A 303 0.40 1.52 18.77
N ILE A 304 1.06 1.50 19.92
CA ILE A 304 1.94 0.39 20.35
C ILE A 304 1.51 -0.02 21.75
N SER A 305 1.46 -1.32 22.00
CA SER A 305 1.34 -1.91 23.32
C SER A 305 2.47 -2.90 23.54
N LEU A 306 3.23 -2.76 24.64
CA LEU A 306 4.30 -3.68 24.99
C LEU A 306 3.90 -4.48 26.23
N LEU A 307 4.28 -5.75 26.25
CA LEU A 307 4.07 -6.64 27.38
C LEU A 307 5.20 -6.44 28.40
N GLU A 308 4.83 -6.07 29.61
CA GLU A 308 5.74 -5.97 30.78
C GLU A 308 5.29 -6.94 31.86
N GLU A 309 6.24 -7.67 32.45
CA GLU A 309 5.93 -8.63 33.51
C GLU A 309 5.28 -7.92 34.73
N GLY A 310 4.15 -8.43 35.18
CA GLY A 310 3.41 -7.91 36.33
C GLY A 310 2.60 -6.64 36.07
N ARG A 311 2.38 -6.26 34.79
CA ARG A 311 1.54 -5.13 34.39
C ARG A 311 0.51 -5.52 33.36
N ASP A 312 -0.64 -4.86 33.41
CA ASP A 312 -1.63 -4.95 32.33
C ASP A 312 -1.11 -4.23 31.09
N ALA A 313 -1.37 -4.79 29.92
CA ALA A 313 -0.98 -4.20 28.64
C ALA A 313 -1.83 -2.95 28.34
N GLU A 314 -1.18 -1.86 27.99
CA GLU A 314 -1.82 -0.58 27.63
C GLU A 314 -1.39 -0.14 26.23
N TRP A 315 -2.34 0.36 25.43
CA TRP A 315 -2.06 0.97 24.15
C TRP A 315 -1.66 2.43 24.31
N GLN A 316 -0.57 2.80 23.68
CA GLN A 316 -0.08 4.18 23.63
C GLN A 316 -0.06 4.67 22.19
N SER A 317 -0.60 5.89 21.98
CA SER A 317 -0.60 6.54 20.66
C SER A 317 0.69 7.30 20.43
N TYR A 318 1.24 7.17 19.23
CA TYR A 318 2.45 7.85 18.78
C TYR A 318 2.16 8.67 17.54
N PRO A 319 2.52 9.94 17.50
CA PRO A 319 2.38 10.76 16.30
C PRO A 319 3.39 10.29 15.24
N ILE A 320 2.91 10.08 14.02
CA ILE A 320 3.74 9.81 12.85
C ILE A 320 3.58 10.98 11.88
N GLU A 321 4.68 11.57 11.48
CA GLU A 321 4.67 12.61 10.46
C GLU A 321 4.45 12.02 9.08
N GLY A 322 3.60 12.68 8.27
CA GLY A 322 3.24 12.25 6.93
C GLY A 322 2.04 11.33 6.91
N VAL A 323 1.53 11.12 5.71
CA VAL A 323 0.28 10.39 5.44
C VAL A 323 0.43 9.49 4.21
N TRP A 324 -0.59 8.69 3.93
CA TRP A 324 -0.55 7.85 2.73
C TRP A 324 -0.39 8.68 1.44
N TYR A 325 -1.25 9.68 1.23
CA TYR A 325 -1.20 10.62 0.09
C TYR A 325 -0.67 11.98 0.55
N PRO A 326 0.44 12.49 0.03
CA PRO A 326 1.26 11.94 -1.05
C PRO A 326 2.52 11.18 -0.60
N ASP A 327 2.81 11.07 0.71
CA ASP A 327 4.14 10.71 1.22
C ASP A 327 4.59 9.30 0.83
N ALA A 328 3.68 8.34 0.79
CA ALA A 328 3.99 6.97 0.38
C ALA A 328 4.46 6.88 -1.09
N PHE A 329 3.98 7.77 -1.94
CA PHE A 329 4.40 7.85 -3.34
C PHE A 329 5.81 8.44 -3.47
N ILE A 330 6.17 9.38 -2.58
CA ILE A 330 7.55 9.86 -2.46
C ILE A 330 8.47 8.69 -2.12
N GLY A 331 8.13 7.91 -1.09
CA GLY A 331 8.95 6.78 -0.65
C GLY A 331 9.14 5.72 -1.73
N SER A 332 8.08 5.40 -2.47
CA SER A 332 8.15 4.42 -3.57
C SER A 332 9.11 4.86 -4.68
N MET A 333 9.00 6.11 -5.13
CA MET A 333 9.86 6.67 -6.16
C MET A 333 11.29 6.92 -5.63
N ALA A 334 11.43 7.36 -4.37
CA ALA A 334 12.74 7.54 -3.74
C ALA A 334 13.55 6.24 -3.72
N ASN A 335 12.93 5.11 -3.33
CA ASN A 335 13.62 3.81 -3.32
C ASN A 335 14.11 3.41 -4.71
N LEU A 336 13.31 3.65 -5.76
CA LEU A 336 13.73 3.41 -7.13
C LEU A 336 14.92 4.30 -7.54
N MET A 337 14.86 5.60 -7.25
CA MET A 337 15.94 6.54 -7.59
C MET A 337 17.22 6.24 -6.80
N CYS A 338 17.12 5.97 -5.50
CA CYS A 338 18.26 5.60 -4.63
C CYS A 338 18.91 4.28 -5.09
N TYR A 339 18.10 3.29 -5.48
CA TYR A 339 18.63 2.05 -6.05
C TYR A 339 19.35 2.29 -7.38
N ALA A 340 18.76 3.09 -8.25
CA ALA A 340 19.34 3.41 -9.56
C ALA A 340 20.62 4.26 -9.51
N GLU A 341 20.82 5.04 -8.43
CA GLU A 341 22.07 5.78 -8.21
C GLU A 341 23.10 4.99 -7.36
N GLY A 342 22.70 3.84 -6.79
CA GLY A 342 23.56 2.97 -5.97
C GLY A 342 23.68 3.36 -4.51
N SER A 343 22.90 4.34 -4.03
CA SER A 343 22.83 4.72 -2.61
C SER A 343 21.99 3.77 -1.78
N GLU A 344 21.08 3.00 -2.42
CA GLU A 344 20.31 1.91 -1.81
C GLU A 344 20.67 0.58 -2.49
N LYS A 345 20.76 -0.50 -1.69
CA LYS A 345 21.14 -1.83 -2.18
C LYS A 345 19.96 -2.70 -2.57
N ILE A 346 18.76 -2.35 -2.10
CA ILE A 346 17.55 -3.16 -2.27
C ILE A 346 16.46 -2.34 -2.93
N LEU A 347 16.01 -2.81 -4.10
CA LEU A 347 14.79 -2.33 -4.71
C LEU A 347 13.61 -3.11 -4.12
N ILE A 348 13.03 -2.54 -3.03
CA ILE A 348 12.04 -3.21 -2.19
C ILE A 348 10.81 -3.66 -2.98
N ASN A 349 10.34 -2.81 -3.91
CA ASN A 349 9.17 -3.04 -4.75
C ASN A 349 9.57 -3.41 -6.20
N SER A 350 10.66 -4.17 -6.37
CA SER A 350 11.13 -4.62 -7.68
C SER A 350 10.07 -5.37 -8.48
N ILE A 351 10.25 -5.42 -9.80
CA ILE A 351 9.35 -6.15 -10.71
C ILE A 351 9.24 -7.64 -10.35
N ASP A 352 10.31 -8.25 -9.82
CA ASP A 352 10.29 -9.64 -9.37
C ASP A 352 9.46 -9.80 -8.09
N SER A 353 9.55 -8.86 -7.14
CA SER A 353 8.68 -8.84 -5.97
C SER A 353 7.21 -8.65 -6.37
N ALA A 354 6.93 -7.76 -7.30
CA ALA A 354 5.59 -7.53 -7.82
C ALA A 354 5.01 -8.76 -8.52
N TYR A 355 5.82 -9.46 -9.30
CA TYR A 355 5.43 -10.70 -9.95
C TYR A 355 5.01 -11.78 -8.92
N GLN A 356 5.76 -11.90 -7.82
CA GLN A 356 5.37 -12.82 -6.73
C GLN A 356 4.04 -12.40 -6.07
N THR A 357 3.75 -11.11 -5.98
CA THR A 357 2.42 -10.65 -5.50
C THR A 357 1.32 -11.05 -6.49
N MET A 358 1.57 -10.98 -7.80
CA MET A 358 0.63 -11.48 -8.82
C MET A 358 0.44 -13.00 -8.76
N GLN A 359 1.49 -13.78 -8.45
CA GLN A 359 1.37 -15.22 -8.23
C GLN A 359 0.46 -15.53 -7.03
N LEU A 360 0.62 -14.82 -5.91
CA LEU A 360 -0.25 -14.96 -4.75
C LEU A 360 -1.69 -14.57 -5.06
N LEU A 361 -1.89 -13.47 -5.80
CA LEU A 361 -3.20 -13.03 -6.24
C LEU A 361 -3.89 -14.08 -7.12
N GLU A 362 -3.17 -14.68 -8.08
CA GLU A 362 -3.71 -15.73 -8.95
C GLU A 362 -4.09 -16.98 -8.14
N ALA A 363 -3.26 -17.38 -7.18
CA ALA A 363 -3.58 -18.47 -6.26
C ALA A 363 -4.84 -18.17 -5.43
N ALA A 364 -5.04 -16.92 -5.01
CA ALA A 364 -6.26 -16.48 -4.30
C ALA A 364 -7.51 -16.57 -5.18
N TYR A 365 -7.43 -16.18 -6.45
CA TYR A 365 -8.55 -16.37 -7.39
C TYR A 365 -8.87 -17.85 -7.63
N LYS A 366 -7.85 -18.70 -7.83
CA LYS A 366 -8.04 -20.15 -7.94
C LYS A 366 -8.69 -20.75 -6.69
N SER A 367 -8.25 -20.34 -5.50
CA SER A 367 -8.87 -20.75 -4.24
C SER A 367 -10.35 -20.33 -4.15
N ASN A 368 -10.67 -19.11 -4.58
CA ASN A 368 -12.06 -18.64 -4.64
C ASN A 368 -12.94 -19.47 -5.58
N GLU A 369 -12.39 -19.91 -6.73
CA GLU A 369 -13.09 -20.73 -7.74
C GLU A 369 -13.30 -22.16 -7.27
N GLN A 370 -12.32 -22.75 -6.58
CA GLN A 370 -12.42 -24.12 -6.04
C GLN A 370 -13.46 -24.24 -4.94
N GLY A 371 -13.76 -23.14 -4.23
CA GLY A 371 -14.67 -23.15 -3.08
C GLY A 371 -14.07 -23.80 -1.85
N GLY A 372 -14.91 -24.11 -0.86
CA GLY A 372 -14.53 -24.84 0.35
C GLY A 372 -14.97 -26.31 0.33
N MET A 373 -14.83 -27.00 1.46
CA MET A 373 -15.40 -28.33 1.66
C MET A 373 -16.92 -28.25 1.71
N LEU A 374 -17.58 -29.23 1.08
CA LEU A 374 -19.03 -29.38 1.20
C LEU A 374 -19.38 -29.78 2.62
N VAL A 375 -20.48 -29.23 3.12
CA VAL A 375 -21.06 -29.61 4.42
C VAL A 375 -22.21 -30.56 4.13
N GLU A 376 -22.10 -31.78 4.67
CA GLU A 376 -23.20 -32.75 4.64
C GLU A 376 -24.08 -32.50 5.88
N TRP A 377 -25.36 -32.15 5.65
CA TRP A 377 -26.35 -31.84 6.69
C TRP A 377 -27.19 -33.05 7.04
#